data_343c7a8024b71564b6e8ac2cf0266787
#
_entry.id   343c7a8024b71564b6e8ac2cf0266787
#
_cell.length_a   1.000
_cell.length_b   1.000
_cell.length_c   1.000
_cell.angle_alpha   90.00
_cell.angle_beta   90.00
_cell.angle_gamma   90.00
#
_symmetry.space_group_name_H-M   'P 1'
#
loop_
_entity.id
_entity.type
_entity.pdbx_description
1 polymer ?
#
loop_
_entity_poly.entity_id
_entity_poly.type
_entity_poly.pdbx_seq_one_letter_code
_entity_poly.pdbx_strand_id
1 'polypeptide(L)'
;MTQYDERQMHILDQALNRFDSSRSVLEKHLPYDHQVAGHTKEILCKYNGYILKPLVKPDLFIRELSLYEEFESIYPQDDEKFMFAKYYGAVQAITHHNGVVHYIVLSDLTLNCKIPCIIDIKMGQQTYEPSVSELKKLREKQKYVYQEEIGFRITGLKVYDSECQSYTITDKKFGRSLLPDQVLDGLALFFYNHKTLRLDVLDIVIHKLNRILNWMLVQTRYQFYCSSILIIYEGDTALNEDVKHSVQVKMIDLAHTICVDGLVDTGYIHGLRNLIGYLEQLKEMSKTEENTLEEYNRVVQLINIPEMIPFVSTEAFEGHEVVDSSSS
;
A
#
# COMPACT_ATOMS: atom_id res chain seq x y z
N MET A 1 23.07 -18.33 -7.93
CA MET A 1 23.08 -17.27 -8.95
C MET A 1 21.79 -17.40 -9.73
N THR A 2 20.84 -16.50 -9.57
CA THR A 2 19.61 -16.44 -10.36
C THR A 2 20.03 -15.99 -11.76
N GLN A 3 19.86 -16.87 -12.72
CA GLN A 3 20.28 -16.60 -14.11
C GLN A 3 19.13 -15.81 -14.75
N TYR A 4 19.31 -14.51 -14.89
CA TYR A 4 18.44 -13.67 -15.71
C TYR A 4 18.72 -13.96 -17.19
N ASP A 5 17.67 -13.97 -18.03
CA ASP A 5 17.87 -13.94 -19.47
C ASP A 5 18.39 -12.58 -19.96
N GLU A 6 18.82 -12.48 -21.22
CA GLU A 6 19.41 -11.25 -21.77
C GLU A 6 18.44 -10.05 -21.73
N ARG A 7 17.15 -10.27 -21.94
CA ARG A 7 16.12 -9.21 -21.87
C ARG A 7 15.90 -8.74 -20.44
N GLN A 8 15.86 -9.64 -19.50
CA GLN A 8 15.73 -9.36 -18.06
C GLN A 8 16.96 -8.58 -17.55
N MET A 9 18.16 -8.96 -17.99
CA MET A 9 19.40 -8.23 -17.67
C MET A 9 19.38 -6.81 -18.22
N HIS A 10 18.93 -6.63 -19.47
CA HIS A 10 18.85 -5.30 -20.08
C HIS A 10 17.90 -4.36 -19.29
N ILE A 11 16.74 -4.84 -18.88
CA ILE A 11 15.77 -4.08 -18.05
C ILE A 11 16.40 -3.71 -16.70
N LEU A 12 17.07 -4.66 -16.07
CA LEU A 12 17.74 -4.42 -14.78
C LEU A 12 18.85 -3.38 -14.92
N ASP A 13 19.68 -3.47 -15.95
CA ASP A 13 20.77 -2.53 -16.22
C ASP A 13 20.24 -1.10 -16.49
N GLN A 14 19.16 -0.96 -17.24
CA GLN A 14 18.50 0.32 -17.46
C GLN A 14 18.02 0.93 -16.13
N ALA A 15 17.36 0.12 -15.30
CA ALA A 15 16.86 0.56 -14.00
C ALA A 15 17.97 0.94 -13.02
N LEU A 16 19.07 0.18 -12.98
CA LEU A 16 20.27 0.48 -12.16
C LEU A 16 20.94 1.79 -12.59
N ASN A 17 20.94 2.11 -13.87
CA ASN A 17 21.52 3.35 -14.40
C ASN A 17 20.62 4.58 -14.20
N ARG A 18 19.32 4.39 -13.93
CA ARG A 18 18.37 5.49 -13.67
C ARG A 18 18.57 6.11 -12.30
N PHE A 19 18.86 5.31 -11.30
CA PHE A 19 19.15 5.80 -9.95
C PHE A 19 20.62 6.19 -9.88
N ASP A 20 20.92 7.39 -9.35
CA ASP A 20 22.29 7.96 -9.30
C ASP A 20 23.32 6.95 -8.79
N SER A 21 24.29 6.60 -9.65
CA SER A 21 25.27 5.53 -9.42
C SER A 21 26.20 5.77 -8.22
N SER A 22 26.32 7.02 -7.74
CA SER A 22 27.06 7.32 -6.50
C SER A 22 26.39 6.73 -5.25
N ARG A 23 25.15 6.27 -5.35
CA ARG A 23 24.34 5.68 -4.28
C ARG A 23 24.06 4.20 -4.48
N SER A 24 24.70 3.53 -5.42
CA SER A 24 24.41 2.16 -5.85
C SER A 24 24.72 1.07 -4.81
N VAL A 25 25.46 1.39 -3.76
CA VAL A 25 25.77 0.44 -2.67
C VAL A 25 25.24 1.03 -1.37
N LEU A 26 24.13 0.48 -0.89
CA LEU A 26 23.52 0.88 0.37
C LEU A 26 24.18 0.12 1.52
N GLU A 27 25.04 0.80 2.27
CA GLU A 27 25.69 0.20 3.45
C GLU A 27 24.75 0.11 4.66
N LYS A 28 23.76 1.00 4.75
CA LYS A 28 22.79 1.03 5.87
C LYS A 28 21.39 1.35 5.34
N HIS A 29 20.48 0.44 5.54
CA HIS A 29 19.04 0.64 5.33
C HIS A 29 18.29 0.10 6.55
N LEU A 30 17.22 0.76 6.95
CA LEU A 30 16.38 0.38 8.07
C LEU A 30 15.11 -0.31 7.58
N PRO A 31 14.57 -1.29 8.32
CA PRO A 31 13.23 -1.79 8.05
C PRO A 31 12.21 -0.66 8.02
N TYR A 32 11.19 -0.78 7.18
CA TYR A 32 10.13 0.21 7.09
C TYR A 32 9.02 -0.07 8.12
N ASP A 33 8.88 0.82 9.11
CA ASP A 33 7.99 0.63 10.28
C ASP A 33 6.50 0.79 9.99
N HIS A 34 6.15 1.24 8.77
CA HIS A 34 4.77 1.51 8.39
C HIS A 34 4.17 0.46 7.44
N GLN A 35 4.81 -0.70 7.28
CA GLN A 35 4.28 -1.79 6.48
C GLN A 35 3.13 -2.49 7.21
N VAL A 36 1.89 -2.32 6.73
CA VAL A 36 0.67 -2.90 7.35
C VAL A 36 0.27 -4.24 6.75
N ALA A 37 0.81 -4.61 5.56
CA ALA A 37 0.53 -5.86 4.86
C ALA A 37 1.80 -6.40 4.18
N GLY A 38 1.70 -7.53 3.49
CA GLY A 38 2.80 -8.17 2.77
C GLY A 38 3.24 -9.50 3.41
N HIS A 39 4.31 -10.07 2.85
CA HIS A 39 4.91 -11.31 3.35
C HIS A 39 6.12 -11.01 4.24
N THR A 40 6.35 -11.83 5.27
CA THR A 40 7.49 -11.68 6.21
C THR A 40 8.86 -11.69 5.54
N LYS A 41 8.96 -12.12 4.28
CA LYS A 41 10.20 -12.12 3.48
C LYS A 41 10.34 -10.90 2.56
N GLU A 42 9.29 -10.10 2.44
CA GLU A 42 9.21 -8.90 1.58
C GLU A 42 9.20 -7.65 2.45
N ILE A 43 10.19 -7.55 3.36
CA ILE A 43 10.31 -6.38 4.23
C ILE A 43 10.81 -5.22 3.40
N LEU A 44 10.00 -4.16 3.32
CA LEU A 44 10.41 -2.89 2.73
C LEU A 44 11.49 -2.24 3.60
N CYS A 45 12.38 -1.52 2.96
CA CYS A 45 13.43 -0.78 3.66
C CYS A 45 13.29 0.72 3.38
N LYS A 46 13.58 1.56 4.38
CA LYS A 46 13.61 3.01 4.25
C LYS A 46 15.05 3.49 4.04
N TYR A 47 15.24 4.40 3.08
CA TYR A 47 16.53 5.02 2.81
C TYR A 47 16.35 6.44 2.26
N ASN A 48 16.74 7.46 3.04
CA ASN A 48 16.76 8.88 2.60
C ASN A 48 15.48 9.35 1.89
N GLY A 49 14.31 9.02 2.42
CA GLY A 49 13.02 9.42 1.82
C GLY A 49 12.54 8.50 0.69
N TYR A 50 13.21 7.40 0.44
CA TYR A 50 12.82 6.37 -0.50
C TYR A 50 12.38 5.10 0.23
N ILE A 51 11.52 4.33 -0.43
CA ILE A 51 11.21 2.95 -0.09
C ILE A 51 11.94 2.04 -1.06
N LEU A 52 12.63 1.06 -0.49
CA LEU A 52 13.34 0.02 -1.23
C LEU A 52 12.53 -1.27 -1.15
N LYS A 53 11.98 -1.72 -2.29
CA LYS A 53 11.23 -2.97 -2.39
C LYS A 53 12.16 -4.08 -2.85
N PRO A 54 12.42 -5.12 -2.02
CA PRO A 54 13.44 -6.12 -2.29
C PRO A 54 13.02 -7.11 -3.37
N LEU A 55 14.02 -7.62 -4.10
CA LEU A 55 13.90 -8.80 -4.95
C LEU A 55 13.75 -10.05 -4.09
N VAL A 56 12.56 -10.62 -4.05
CA VAL A 56 12.30 -11.90 -3.39
C VAL A 56 12.14 -13.02 -4.42
N LYS A 57 11.45 -12.75 -5.52
CA LYS A 57 11.23 -13.69 -6.64
C LYS A 57 11.64 -13.00 -7.94
N PRO A 58 12.68 -13.48 -8.62
CA PRO A 58 13.24 -12.82 -9.79
C PRO A 58 12.23 -12.48 -10.87
N ASP A 59 11.39 -13.43 -11.27
CA ASP A 59 10.41 -13.22 -12.34
C ASP A 59 9.37 -12.13 -11.98
N LEU A 60 8.89 -12.11 -10.73
CA LEU A 60 7.93 -11.12 -10.28
C LEU A 60 8.58 -9.74 -10.14
N PHE A 61 9.82 -9.69 -9.65
CA PHE A 61 10.57 -8.45 -9.54
C PHE A 61 10.79 -7.81 -10.92
N ILE A 62 11.25 -8.59 -11.90
CA ILE A 62 11.48 -8.08 -13.26
C ILE A 62 10.17 -7.65 -13.92
N ARG A 63 9.07 -8.35 -13.69
CA ARG A 63 7.75 -7.92 -14.20
C ARG A 63 7.35 -6.55 -13.62
N GLU A 64 7.46 -6.39 -12.31
CA GLU A 64 7.12 -5.12 -11.64
C GLU A 64 8.05 -3.99 -12.10
N LEU A 65 9.35 -4.28 -12.20
CA LEU A 65 10.35 -3.34 -12.70
C LEU A 65 10.05 -2.93 -14.14
N SER A 66 9.78 -3.88 -15.03
CA SER A 66 9.42 -3.64 -16.43
C SER A 66 8.18 -2.74 -16.57
N LEU A 67 7.20 -2.94 -15.70
CA LEU A 67 5.99 -2.14 -15.69
C LEU A 67 6.28 -0.69 -15.31
N TYR A 68 7.10 -0.45 -14.28
CA TYR A 68 7.52 0.90 -13.92
C TYR A 68 8.32 1.57 -15.05
N GLU A 69 9.27 0.88 -15.69
CA GLU A 69 10.02 1.39 -16.84
C GLU A 69 9.11 1.72 -18.04
N GLU A 70 8.11 0.87 -18.28
CA GLU A 70 7.12 1.08 -19.33
C GLU A 70 6.24 2.30 -19.05
N PHE A 71 5.75 2.46 -17.82
CA PHE A 71 4.97 3.63 -17.41
C PHE A 71 5.78 4.93 -17.52
N GLU A 72 7.06 4.89 -17.15
CA GLU A 72 7.94 6.05 -17.35
C GLU A 72 8.11 6.43 -18.82
N SER A 73 8.09 5.46 -19.72
CA SER A 73 8.22 5.67 -21.17
C SER A 73 6.92 6.14 -21.82
N ILE A 74 5.77 5.55 -21.44
CA ILE A 74 4.47 5.84 -22.08
C ILE A 74 3.86 7.14 -21.54
N TYR A 75 4.02 7.39 -20.25
CA TYR A 75 3.44 8.52 -19.55
C TYR A 75 4.54 9.44 -19.00
N PRO A 76 5.31 10.14 -19.86
CA PRO A 76 6.41 10.99 -19.42
C PRO A 76 5.93 12.22 -18.64
N GLN A 77 4.65 12.57 -18.71
CA GLN A 77 4.04 13.68 -17.98
C GLN A 77 3.44 13.22 -16.65
N ASP A 78 3.56 14.04 -15.61
CA ASP A 78 3.23 13.66 -14.22
C ASP A 78 1.77 13.31 -13.95
N ASP A 79 0.83 13.77 -14.79
CA ASP A 79 -0.60 13.67 -14.51
C ASP A 79 -1.17 12.23 -14.54
N GLU A 80 -0.60 11.32 -15.33
CA GLU A 80 -1.09 9.94 -15.41
C GLU A 80 -0.36 8.98 -14.47
N LYS A 81 0.82 9.38 -13.96
CA LYS A 81 1.59 8.64 -12.95
C LYS A 81 1.05 8.83 -11.53
N PHE A 82 0.07 9.72 -11.35
CA PHE A 82 -0.48 10.01 -10.03
C PHE A 82 -0.97 8.78 -9.27
N MET A 83 -1.36 7.71 -9.99
CA MET A 83 -1.92 6.48 -9.42
C MET A 83 -0.88 5.52 -8.85
N PHE A 84 0.43 5.74 -9.11
CA PHE A 84 1.52 4.91 -8.62
C PHE A 84 2.45 5.69 -7.69
N ALA A 85 3.24 4.99 -6.87
CA ALA A 85 4.38 5.60 -6.20
C ALA A 85 5.40 6.07 -7.26
N LYS A 86 6.03 7.22 -7.04
CA LYS A 86 7.05 7.72 -7.97
C LYS A 86 8.22 6.74 -7.99
N TYR A 87 8.59 6.33 -9.20
CA TYR A 87 9.67 5.40 -9.46
C TYR A 87 10.97 6.14 -9.75
N TYR A 88 12.07 5.64 -9.22
CA TYR A 88 13.40 6.25 -9.34
C TYR A 88 14.44 5.31 -9.98
N GLY A 89 14.10 4.07 -10.29
CA GLY A 89 15.00 3.07 -10.80
C GLY A 89 15.20 1.90 -9.85
N ALA A 90 16.35 1.26 -9.93
CA ALA A 90 16.73 0.15 -9.07
C ALA A 90 18.11 0.40 -8.43
N VAL A 91 18.36 -0.28 -7.31
CA VAL A 91 19.68 -0.31 -6.68
C VAL A 91 20.02 -1.72 -6.26
N GLN A 92 21.31 -1.98 -6.09
CA GLN A 92 21.80 -3.19 -5.45
C GLN A 92 22.47 -2.86 -4.12
N ALA A 93 22.21 -3.68 -3.12
CA ALA A 93 22.85 -3.59 -1.82
C ALA A 93 23.56 -4.90 -1.48
N ILE A 94 24.69 -4.81 -0.82
CA ILE A 94 25.40 -5.97 -0.27
C ILE A 94 24.88 -6.17 1.15
N THR A 95 24.27 -7.32 1.42
CA THR A 95 23.80 -7.69 2.75
C THR A 95 24.68 -8.76 3.36
N HIS A 96 24.90 -8.70 4.68
CA HIS A 96 25.77 -9.67 5.38
C HIS A 96 25.29 -11.13 5.28
N HIS A 97 23.98 -11.36 5.04
CA HIS A 97 23.40 -12.70 5.04
C HIS A 97 23.02 -13.22 3.65
N ASN A 98 22.67 -12.33 2.70
CA ASN A 98 22.09 -12.70 1.41
C ASN A 98 22.96 -12.34 0.18
N GLY A 99 24.17 -11.80 0.39
CA GLY A 99 25.01 -11.29 -0.69
C GLY A 99 24.39 -10.07 -1.36
N VAL A 100 24.42 -10.01 -2.71
CA VAL A 100 23.84 -8.89 -3.48
C VAL A 100 22.33 -9.07 -3.60
N VAL A 101 21.58 -8.08 -3.12
CA VAL A 101 20.11 -7.99 -3.27
C VAL A 101 19.76 -6.77 -4.10
N HIS A 102 18.85 -6.94 -5.05
CA HIS A 102 18.31 -5.84 -5.85
C HIS A 102 17.03 -5.28 -5.23
N TYR A 103 16.83 -3.98 -5.37
CA TYR A 103 15.64 -3.27 -4.87
C TYR A 103 15.09 -2.35 -5.96
N ILE A 104 13.76 -2.28 -6.08
CA ILE A 104 13.07 -1.18 -6.76
C ILE A 104 13.05 0.03 -5.83
N VAL A 105 13.37 1.21 -6.34
CA VAL A 105 13.40 2.47 -5.57
C VAL A 105 12.13 3.26 -5.87
N LEU A 106 11.32 3.45 -4.83
CA LEU A 106 10.04 4.17 -4.90
C LEU A 106 10.03 5.35 -3.93
N SER A 107 9.16 6.34 -4.16
CA SER A 107 8.93 7.39 -3.17
C SER A 107 8.33 6.80 -1.88
N ASP A 108 8.81 7.30 -0.73
CA ASP A 108 8.12 7.07 0.53
C ASP A 108 6.84 7.91 0.58
N LEU A 109 5.70 7.25 0.50
CA LEU A 109 4.39 7.90 0.48
C LEU A 109 3.97 8.48 1.84
N THR A 110 4.71 8.16 2.91
CA THR A 110 4.47 8.66 4.27
C THR A 110 5.23 9.94 4.60
N LEU A 111 6.08 10.45 3.71
CA LEU A 111 6.95 11.62 3.97
C LEU A 111 6.20 12.88 4.44
N ASN A 112 4.97 13.06 3.97
CA ASN A 112 4.15 14.21 4.33
C ASN A 112 3.28 13.97 5.57
N CYS A 113 3.50 12.87 6.28
CA CYS A 113 2.81 12.52 7.52
C CYS A 113 3.82 12.33 8.65
N LYS A 114 3.55 12.93 9.79
CA LYS A 114 4.30 12.65 11.02
C LYS A 114 3.73 11.42 11.73
N ILE A 115 2.41 11.28 11.67
CA ILE A 115 1.66 10.19 12.31
C ILE A 115 0.76 9.52 11.26
N PRO A 116 1.32 8.73 10.32
CA PRO A 116 0.56 8.21 9.19
C PRO A 116 -0.47 7.16 9.62
N CYS A 117 -1.73 7.36 9.19
CA CYS A 117 -2.74 6.31 9.10
C CYS A 117 -2.64 5.64 7.73
N ILE A 118 -2.70 4.31 7.69
CA ILE A 118 -2.44 3.53 6.49
C ILE A 118 -3.43 2.38 6.38
N ILE A 119 -4.02 2.17 5.19
CA ILE A 119 -4.80 0.97 4.88
C ILE A 119 -4.34 0.40 3.54
N ASP A 120 -4.19 -0.92 3.50
CA ASP A 120 -3.93 -1.70 2.29
C ASP A 120 -5.19 -2.49 1.93
N ILE A 121 -5.72 -2.26 0.73
CA ILE A 121 -6.95 -2.86 0.22
C ILE A 121 -6.60 -3.65 -1.05
N LYS A 122 -6.64 -4.98 -0.96
CA LYS A 122 -6.40 -5.85 -2.11
C LYS A 122 -7.58 -5.84 -3.06
N MET A 123 -7.31 -5.47 -4.31
CA MET A 123 -8.32 -5.20 -5.32
C MET A 123 -8.59 -6.36 -6.28
N GLY A 124 -9.76 -6.28 -6.94
CA GLY A 124 -10.19 -7.18 -8.00
C GLY A 124 -11.05 -8.34 -7.51
N GLN A 125 -11.98 -8.76 -8.34
CA GLN A 125 -12.81 -9.96 -8.10
C GLN A 125 -11.96 -11.22 -8.04
N GLN A 126 -10.84 -11.23 -8.76
CA GLN A 126 -9.87 -12.32 -8.81
C GLN A 126 -8.49 -11.82 -8.32
N THR A 127 -7.93 -12.49 -7.31
CA THR A 127 -6.64 -12.14 -6.69
C THR A 127 -5.52 -13.12 -7.07
N TYR A 128 -5.56 -13.70 -8.28
CA TYR A 128 -4.56 -14.62 -8.82
C TYR A 128 -4.56 -14.53 -10.34
N GLU A 129 -3.39 -14.76 -10.98
CA GLU A 129 -3.29 -14.80 -12.42
C GLU A 129 -4.09 -15.98 -13.02
N PRO A 130 -4.71 -15.85 -14.21
CA PRO A 130 -5.48 -16.93 -14.85
C PRO A 130 -4.68 -18.20 -15.08
N SER A 131 -3.37 -18.08 -15.31
CA SER A 131 -2.46 -19.18 -15.64
C SER A 131 -2.03 -20.05 -14.46
N VAL A 132 -2.37 -19.68 -13.22
CA VAL A 132 -1.98 -20.47 -12.04
C VAL A 132 -2.76 -21.79 -11.96
N SER A 133 -2.19 -22.79 -11.27
CA SER A 133 -2.84 -24.10 -11.09
C SER A 133 -4.19 -23.99 -10.38
N GLU A 134 -5.12 -24.91 -10.67
CA GLU A 134 -6.45 -24.97 -10.04
C GLU A 134 -6.37 -25.05 -8.51
N LEU A 135 -5.38 -25.77 -7.98
CA LEU A 135 -5.14 -25.84 -6.54
C LEU A 135 -4.80 -24.45 -5.95
N LYS A 136 -4.01 -23.64 -6.69
CA LYS A 136 -3.69 -22.27 -6.26
C LYS A 136 -4.92 -21.37 -6.36
N LYS A 137 -5.72 -21.49 -7.41
CA LYS A 137 -7.00 -20.76 -7.56
C LYS A 137 -7.93 -21.03 -6.38
N LEU A 138 -8.11 -22.30 -6.04
CA LEU A 138 -8.96 -22.70 -4.91
C LEU A 138 -8.46 -22.14 -3.59
N ARG A 139 -7.17 -22.21 -3.31
CA ARG A 139 -6.56 -21.63 -2.10
C ARG A 139 -6.74 -20.10 -2.01
N GLU A 140 -6.63 -19.38 -3.14
CA GLU A 140 -6.84 -17.93 -3.16
C GLU A 140 -8.32 -17.58 -2.91
N LYS A 141 -9.27 -18.32 -3.52
CA LYS A 141 -10.72 -18.14 -3.28
C LYS A 141 -11.11 -18.41 -1.82
N GLN A 142 -10.49 -19.41 -1.19
CA GLN A 142 -10.74 -19.74 0.23
C GLN A 142 -10.23 -18.66 1.21
N LYS A 143 -9.32 -17.77 0.80
CA LYS A 143 -8.82 -16.70 1.67
C LYS A 143 -9.90 -15.68 2.05
N TYR A 144 -10.82 -15.41 1.13
CA TYR A 144 -11.96 -14.54 1.35
C TYR A 144 -13.07 -14.92 0.37
N VAL A 145 -14.10 -15.59 0.84
CA VAL A 145 -15.15 -16.18 -0.02
C VAL A 145 -16.01 -15.11 -0.72
N TYR A 146 -16.06 -13.90 -0.17
CA TYR A 146 -16.82 -12.77 -0.71
C TYR A 146 -16.00 -11.90 -1.69
N GLN A 147 -14.75 -12.30 -2.03
CA GLN A 147 -13.86 -11.52 -2.91
C GLN A 147 -14.48 -11.24 -4.28
N GLU A 148 -15.15 -12.23 -4.85
CA GLU A 148 -15.76 -12.11 -6.19
C GLU A 148 -16.96 -11.16 -6.18
N GLU A 149 -17.77 -11.21 -5.13
CA GLU A 149 -18.94 -10.36 -4.92
C GLU A 149 -18.54 -8.90 -4.65
N ILE A 150 -17.67 -8.70 -3.66
CA ILE A 150 -17.28 -7.37 -3.18
C ILE A 150 -16.25 -6.70 -4.10
N GLY A 151 -15.37 -7.51 -4.72
CA GLY A 151 -14.30 -7.03 -5.61
C GLY A 151 -13.08 -6.45 -4.90
N PHE A 152 -13.04 -6.48 -3.55
CA PHE A 152 -11.87 -6.10 -2.75
C PHE A 152 -11.91 -6.72 -1.35
N ARG A 153 -10.79 -6.61 -0.62
CA ARG A 153 -10.72 -6.90 0.82
C ARG A 153 -9.64 -6.08 1.51
N ILE A 154 -9.85 -5.74 2.77
CA ILE A 154 -8.82 -5.12 3.62
C ILE A 154 -7.74 -6.17 3.91
N THR A 155 -6.47 -5.82 3.75
CA THR A 155 -5.32 -6.70 4.04
C THR A 155 -4.54 -6.27 5.28
N GLY A 156 -4.72 -5.04 5.71
CA GLY A 156 -4.20 -4.49 6.94
C GLY A 156 -4.51 -3.01 7.04
N LEU A 157 -4.64 -2.51 8.25
CA LEU A 157 -4.75 -1.09 8.51
C LEU A 157 -4.00 -0.70 9.79
N LYS A 158 -3.62 0.56 9.84
CA LYS A 158 -3.00 1.23 10.98
C LYS A 158 -3.65 2.60 11.08
N VAL A 159 -4.37 2.87 12.16
CA VAL A 159 -5.06 4.14 12.38
C VAL A 159 -4.69 4.71 13.74
N TYR A 160 -4.41 6.00 13.79
CA TYR A 160 -4.01 6.70 15.01
C TYR A 160 -5.23 7.17 15.79
N ASP A 161 -5.23 6.85 17.07
CA ASP A 161 -6.14 7.37 18.07
C ASP A 161 -5.52 8.57 18.75
N SER A 162 -6.06 9.74 18.51
CA SER A 162 -5.54 11.00 19.07
C SER A 162 -5.85 11.17 20.57
N GLU A 163 -6.81 10.44 21.14
CA GLU A 163 -7.12 10.48 22.57
C GLU A 163 -6.16 9.63 23.38
N CYS A 164 -5.96 8.37 22.93
CA CYS A 164 -5.07 7.44 23.59
C CYS A 164 -3.61 7.59 23.16
N GLN A 165 -3.31 8.43 22.16
CA GLN A 165 -1.98 8.59 21.54
C GLN A 165 -1.36 7.24 21.15
N SER A 166 -2.14 6.40 20.52
CA SER A 166 -1.76 5.04 20.16
C SER A 166 -2.28 4.65 18.80
N TYR A 167 -1.80 3.53 18.25
CA TYR A 167 -2.28 3.00 16.99
C TYR A 167 -3.19 1.79 17.20
N THR A 168 -4.32 1.79 16.54
CA THR A 168 -5.07 0.56 16.24
C THR A 168 -4.48 -0.07 14.98
N ILE A 169 -4.03 -1.32 15.08
CA ILE A 169 -3.42 -2.05 13.96
C ILE A 169 -4.19 -3.35 13.75
N THR A 170 -4.57 -3.62 12.52
CA THR A 170 -5.18 -4.90 12.12
C THR A 170 -4.34 -5.58 11.05
N ASP A 171 -4.42 -6.90 11.01
CA ASP A 171 -3.76 -7.72 9.99
C ASP A 171 -4.76 -8.28 8.96
N LYS A 172 -4.25 -9.11 8.05
CA LYS A 172 -5.05 -9.80 7.03
C LYS A 172 -6.15 -10.72 7.59
N LYS A 173 -6.09 -11.12 8.87
CA LYS A 173 -7.15 -11.96 9.48
C LYS A 173 -8.40 -11.13 9.69
N PHE A 174 -8.23 -9.88 10.17
CA PHE A 174 -9.34 -8.94 10.31
C PHE A 174 -10.12 -8.78 8.99
N GLY A 175 -9.45 -8.37 7.90
CA GLY A 175 -10.16 -8.16 6.62
C GLY A 175 -10.78 -9.44 6.03
N ARG A 176 -10.25 -10.62 6.36
CA ARG A 176 -10.82 -11.91 5.93
C ARG A 176 -12.01 -12.37 6.77
N SER A 177 -12.15 -11.87 7.99
CA SER A 177 -13.28 -12.21 8.87
C SER A 177 -14.51 -11.35 8.60
N LEU A 178 -14.38 -10.21 7.88
CA LEU A 178 -15.51 -9.34 7.61
C LEU A 178 -16.54 -10.01 6.70
N LEU A 179 -17.78 -10.01 7.14
CA LEU A 179 -18.93 -10.35 6.32
C LEU A 179 -19.28 -9.17 5.38
N PRO A 180 -20.05 -9.38 4.29
CA PRO A 180 -20.41 -8.30 3.37
C PRO A 180 -21.06 -7.09 4.03
N ASP A 181 -21.91 -7.30 5.03
CA ASP A 181 -22.57 -6.26 5.81
C ASP A 181 -21.66 -5.56 6.85
N GLN A 182 -20.46 -6.11 7.10
CA GLN A 182 -19.45 -5.57 8.01
C GLN A 182 -18.32 -4.82 7.27
N VAL A 183 -18.28 -4.87 5.94
CA VAL A 183 -17.22 -4.22 5.15
C VAL A 183 -17.24 -2.71 5.35
N LEU A 184 -18.43 -2.12 5.42
CA LEU A 184 -18.59 -0.69 5.67
C LEU A 184 -17.99 -0.29 7.03
N ASP A 185 -18.27 -1.08 8.08
CA ASP A 185 -17.73 -0.86 9.42
C ASP A 185 -16.20 -0.97 9.44
N GLY A 186 -15.65 -1.96 8.71
CA GLY A 186 -14.20 -2.12 8.55
C GLY A 186 -13.53 -0.94 7.85
N LEU A 187 -14.20 -0.31 6.88
CA LEU A 187 -13.72 0.91 6.23
C LEU A 187 -13.89 2.13 7.16
N ALA A 188 -15.01 2.22 7.89
CA ALA A 188 -15.27 3.29 8.85
C ALA A 188 -14.18 3.37 9.92
N LEU A 189 -13.71 2.23 10.42
CA LEU A 189 -12.59 2.17 11.38
C LEU A 189 -11.36 2.95 10.90
N PHE A 190 -11.05 2.89 9.62
CA PHE A 190 -9.88 3.57 9.06
C PHE A 190 -10.05 5.09 9.04
N PHE A 191 -11.26 5.60 8.79
CA PHE A 191 -11.54 7.03 8.69
C PHE A 191 -11.99 7.68 10.00
N TYR A 192 -12.10 6.92 11.08
CA TYR A 192 -12.53 7.43 12.37
C TYR A 192 -11.33 7.60 13.31
N ASN A 193 -11.09 8.84 13.80
CA ASN A 193 -9.97 9.15 14.68
C ASN A 193 -10.34 9.10 16.19
N HIS A 194 -11.36 8.32 16.55
CA HIS A 194 -11.96 8.20 17.87
C HIS A 194 -12.71 9.45 18.39
N LYS A 195 -12.78 10.51 17.59
CA LYS A 195 -13.58 11.72 17.87
C LYS A 195 -14.62 11.96 16.79
N THR A 196 -14.15 11.95 15.55
CA THR A 196 -14.97 12.28 14.39
C THR A 196 -14.57 11.44 13.19
N LEU A 197 -15.49 11.27 12.27
CA LEU A 197 -15.17 10.75 10.94
C LEU A 197 -14.40 11.82 10.17
N ARG A 198 -13.24 11.45 9.59
CA ARG A 198 -12.36 12.32 8.80
C ARG A 198 -12.95 12.57 7.42
N LEU A 199 -14.04 13.36 7.37
CA LEU A 199 -14.72 13.71 6.11
C LEU A 199 -13.81 14.49 5.15
N ASP A 200 -12.92 15.32 5.69
CA ASP A 200 -11.88 16.03 4.95
C ASP A 200 -10.96 15.08 4.17
N VAL A 201 -10.57 13.98 4.78
CA VAL A 201 -9.78 12.91 4.14
C VAL A 201 -10.63 12.11 3.17
N LEU A 202 -11.83 11.71 3.58
CA LEU A 202 -12.74 10.86 2.83
C LEU A 202 -13.08 11.46 1.45
N ASP A 203 -13.37 12.75 1.39
CA ASP A 203 -13.66 13.47 0.13
C ASP A 203 -12.48 13.42 -0.85
N ILE A 204 -11.27 13.61 -0.34
CA ILE A 204 -10.05 13.55 -1.15
C ILE A 204 -9.80 12.13 -1.64
N VAL A 205 -10.01 11.14 -0.79
CA VAL A 205 -9.85 9.71 -1.14
C VAL A 205 -10.82 9.32 -2.23
N ILE A 206 -12.12 9.64 -2.09
CA ILE A 206 -13.16 9.38 -3.11
C ILE A 206 -12.77 10.05 -4.43
N HIS A 207 -12.33 11.32 -4.40
CA HIS A 207 -11.89 12.02 -5.60
C HIS A 207 -10.72 11.30 -6.29
N LYS A 208 -9.68 10.89 -5.54
CA LYS A 208 -8.51 10.18 -6.09
C LYS A 208 -8.85 8.79 -6.61
N LEU A 209 -9.74 8.05 -5.93
CA LEU A 209 -10.23 6.75 -6.41
C LEU A 209 -11.02 6.90 -7.72
N ASN A 210 -11.88 7.93 -7.86
CA ASN A 210 -12.58 8.20 -9.11
C ASN A 210 -11.62 8.52 -10.26
N ARG A 211 -10.48 9.17 -10.02
CA ARG A 211 -9.45 9.37 -11.05
C ARG A 211 -8.84 8.03 -11.50
N ILE A 212 -8.55 7.12 -10.55
CA ILE A 212 -8.07 5.76 -10.88
C ILE A 212 -9.14 5.00 -11.65
N LEU A 213 -10.41 5.07 -11.23
CA LEU A 213 -11.53 4.43 -11.92
C LEU A 213 -11.68 4.93 -13.36
N ASN A 214 -11.60 6.24 -13.58
CA ASN A 214 -11.69 6.83 -14.92
C ASN A 214 -10.55 6.34 -15.84
N TRP A 215 -9.32 6.22 -15.31
CA TRP A 215 -8.22 5.64 -16.06
C TRP A 215 -8.46 4.15 -16.35
N MET A 216 -8.92 3.37 -15.36
CA MET A 216 -9.22 1.94 -15.54
C MET A 216 -10.33 1.67 -16.55
N LEU A 217 -11.28 2.60 -16.73
CA LEU A 217 -12.36 2.47 -17.69
C LEU A 217 -11.92 2.64 -19.15
N VAL A 218 -10.82 3.33 -19.38
CA VAL A 218 -10.33 3.63 -20.74
C VAL A 218 -9.07 2.84 -21.12
N GLN A 219 -8.26 2.43 -20.13
CA GLN A 219 -7.08 1.63 -20.40
C GLN A 219 -7.48 0.19 -20.78
N THR A 220 -6.88 -0.36 -21.83
CA THR A 220 -7.16 -1.70 -22.36
C THR A 220 -5.89 -2.56 -22.49
N ARG A 221 -4.81 -2.14 -21.84
CA ARG A 221 -3.48 -2.73 -21.98
C ARG A 221 -3.10 -3.64 -20.82
N TYR A 222 -3.63 -3.39 -19.62
CA TYR A 222 -3.23 -4.06 -18.40
C TYR A 222 -4.41 -4.66 -17.66
N GLN A 223 -4.20 -5.85 -17.10
CA GLN A 223 -5.04 -6.43 -16.05
C GLN A 223 -4.21 -6.63 -14.79
N PHE A 224 -4.74 -6.18 -13.65
CA PHE A 224 -4.02 -6.13 -12.38
C PHE A 224 -4.50 -7.24 -11.46
N TYR A 225 -3.65 -8.23 -11.24
CA TYR A 225 -3.91 -9.29 -10.27
C TYR A 225 -3.06 -9.08 -9.01
N CYS A 226 -3.55 -9.51 -7.86
CA CYS A 226 -2.84 -9.40 -6.57
C CYS A 226 -2.38 -7.98 -6.18
N SER A 227 -2.77 -6.95 -6.91
CA SER A 227 -2.44 -5.55 -6.58
C SER A 227 -3.36 -5.01 -5.49
N SER A 228 -2.95 -3.93 -4.87
CA SER A 228 -3.70 -3.26 -3.80
C SER A 228 -3.86 -1.76 -4.08
N ILE A 229 -4.86 -1.15 -3.45
CA ILE A 229 -4.93 0.29 -3.23
C ILE A 229 -4.39 0.57 -1.83
N LEU A 230 -3.36 1.38 -1.75
CA LEU A 230 -2.81 1.92 -0.51
C LEU A 230 -3.37 3.33 -0.29
N ILE A 231 -3.98 3.56 0.87
CA ILE A 231 -4.45 4.89 1.28
C ILE A 231 -3.68 5.31 2.52
N ILE A 232 -3.14 6.53 2.50
CA ILE A 232 -2.37 7.12 3.60
C ILE A 232 -2.89 8.52 3.87
N TYR A 233 -2.95 8.93 5.15
CA TYR A 233 -3.21 10.29 5.56
C TYR A 233 -2.57 10.63 6.92
N GLU A 234 -2.44 11.93 7.25
CA GLU A 234 -1.99 12.39 8.56
C GLU A 234 -3.05 12.15 9.64
N GLY A 235 -2.70 11.34 10.64
CA GLY A 235 -3.60 10.96 11.73
C GLY A 235 -3.86 12.07 12.73
N ASP A 236 -2.88 12.95 12.98
CA ASP A 236 -3.06 14.08 13.90
C ASP A 236 -3.61 15.30 13.16
N THR A 237 -4.84 15.67 13.49
CA THR A 237 -5.49 16.84 12.91
C THR A 237 -4.81 18.17 13.27
N ALA A 238 -4.12 18.24 14.41
CA ALA A 238 -3.39 19.43 14.83
C ALA A 238 -2.12 19.67 14.00
N LEU A 239 -1.57 18.61 13.38
CA LEU A 239 -0.37 18.67 12.55
C LEU A 239 -0.70 18.87 11.05
N ASN A 240 -1.96 18.85 10.68
CA ASN A 240 -2.39 18.78 9.29
C ASN A 240 -2.85 20.17 8.78
N GLU A 241 -1.89 21.06 8.52
CA GLU A 241 -2.17 22.37 7.92
C GLU A 241 -2.69 22.27 6.48
N ASP A 242 -2.32 21.23 5.74
CA ASP A 242 -2.78 20.94 4.39
C ASP A 242 -3.11 19.45 4.18
N VAL A 243 -4.36 19.10 4.49
CA VAL A 243 -4.90 17.73 4.34
C VAL A 243 -4.63 17.14 2.94
N LYS A 244 -4.71 17.96 1.89
CA LYS A 244 -4.57 17.47 0.51
C LYS A 244 -3.19 16.91 0.23
N HIS A 245 -2.14 17.48 0.80
CA HIS A 245 -0.77 17.01 0.60
C HIS A 245 -0.45 15.76 1.40
N SER A 246 -1.12 15.52 2.54
CA SER A 246 -0.91 14.32 3.35
C SER A 246 -1.62 13.09 2.78
N VAL A 247 -2.79 13.27 2.12
CA VAL A 247 -3.57 12.14 1.60
C VAL A 247 -2.93 11.55 0.35
N GLN A 248 -2.57 10.28 0.41
CA GLN A 248 -2.10 9.49 -0.72
C GLN A 248 -3.09 8.36 -1.03
N VAL A 249 -3.35 8.10 -2.32
CA VAL A 249 -4.10 6.95 -2.81
C VAL A 249 -3.33 6.39 -3.99
N LYS A 250 -2.77 5.18 -3.85
CA LYS A 250 -1.85 4.61 -4.83
C LYS A 250 -2.15 3.14 -5.09
N MET A 251 -2.02 2.73 -6.34
CA MET A 251 -1.94 1.31 -6.71
C MET A 251 -0.54 0.80 -6.37
N ILE A 252 -0.46 -0.33 -5.69
CA ILE A 252 0.79 -0.97 -5.27
C ILE A 252 0.77 -2.47 -5.58
N ASP A 253 1.92 -3.14 -5.44
CA ASP A 253 2.10 -4.58 -5.69
C ASP A 253 1.77 -4.99 -7.13
N LEU A 254 2.49 -4.41 -8.09
CA LEU A 254 2.20 -4.52 -9.52
C LEU A 254 2.84 -5.74 -10.20
N ALA A 255 3.54 -6.60 -9.45
CA ALA A 255 4.31 -7.75 -9.99
C ALA A 255 3.46 -8.80 -10.73
N HIS A 256 2.16 -8.83 -10.48
CA HIS A 256 1.21 -9.74 -11.13
C HIS A 256 0.35 -9.07 -12.20
N THR A 257 0.80 -7.94 -12.74
CA THR A 257 0.14 -7.30 -13.88
C THR A 257 0.40 -8.08 -15.16
N ILE A 258 -0.65 -8.27 -15.95
CA ILE A 258 -0.60 -8.93 -17.25
C ILE A 258 -0.90 -7.92 -18.34
N CYS A 259 -0.03 -7.85 -19.36
CA CYS A 259 -0.34 -7.11 -20.57
C CYS A 259 -1.39 -7.88 -21.38
N VAL A 260 -2.45 -7.18 -21.75
CA VAL A 260 -3.55 -7.68 -22.58
C VAL A 260 -3.72 -6.74 -23.77
N ASP A 261 -4.45 -7.16 -24.79
CA ASP A 261 -4.73 -6.33 -25.95
C ASP A 261 -6.22 -6.10 -26.07
N GLY A 262 -6.63 -4.85 -25.94
CA GLY A 262 -8.01 -4.41 -26.15
C GLY A 262 -9.01 -4.84 -25.06
N LEU A 263 -8.55 -5.28 -23.89
CA LEU A 263 -9.43 -5.75 -22.81
C LEU A 263 -9.31 -4.87 -21.55
N VAL A 264 -10.44 -4.35 -21.09
CA VAL A 264 -10.51 -3.65 -19.80
C VAL A 264 -10.48 -4.64 -18.63
N ASP A 265 -9.94 -4.22 -17.50
CA ASP A 265 -9.95 -4.99 -16.26
C ASP A 265 -11.28 -4.82 -15.51
N THR A 266 -12.28 -5.59 -15.93
CA THR A 266 -13.65 -5.50 -15.35
C THR A 266 -13.68 -5.87 -13.88
N GLY A 267 -12.82 -6.81 -13.44
CA GLY A 267 -12.75 -7.25 -12.05
C GLY A 267 -12.20 -6.17 -11.11
N TYR A 268 -11.19 -5.43 -11.55
CA TYR A 268 -10.65 -4.30 -10.81
C TYR A 268 -11.63 -3.12 -10.78
N ILE A 269 -12.24 -2.81 -11.93
CA ILE A 269 -13.28 -1.77 -12.06
C ILE A 269 -14.45 -2.05 -11.12
N HIS A 270 -14.92 -3.31 -11.05
CA HIS A 270 -15.97 -3.71 -10.11
C HIS A 270 -15.58 -3.40 -8.67
N GLY A 271 -14.38 -3.82 -8.26
CA GLY A 271 -13.87 -3.55 -6.91
C GLY A 271 -13.75 -2.06 -6.60
N LEU A 272 -13.27 -1.23 -7.56
CA LEU A 272 -13.19 0.23 -7.39
C LEU A 272 -14.57 0.86 -7.22
N ARG A 273 -15.56 0.48 -8.04
CA ARG A 273 -16.92 0.99 -7.93
C ARG A 273 -17.55 0.67 -6.59
N ASN A 274 -17.37 -0.56 -6.11
CA ASN A 274 -17.90 -0.97 -4.82
C ASN A 274 -17.19 -0.23 -3.68
N LEU A 275 -15.84 -0.11 -3.72
CA LEU A 275 -15.10 0.65 -2.72
C LEU A 275 -15.55 2.11 -2.66
N ILE A 276 -15.67 2.78 -3.80
CA ILE A 276 -16.18 4.16 -3.87
C ILE A 276 -17.61 4.23 -3.31
N GLY A 277 -18.50 3.30 -3.69
CA GLY A 277 -19.88 3.26 -3.20
C GLY A 277 -19.96 3.10 -1.67
N TYR A 278 -19.14 2.25 -1.05
CA TYR A 278 -19.05 2.13 0.42
C TYR A 278 -18.56 3.44 1.07
N LEU A 279 -17.57 4.11 0.47
CA LEU A 279 -17.06 5.37 1.01
C LEU A 279 -18.07 6.52 0.86
N GLU A 280 -18.82 6.56 -0.24
CA GLU A 280 -19.92 7.51 -0.41
C GLU A 280 -21.06 7.24 0.58
N GLN A 281 -21.41 5.97 0.81
CA GLN A 281 -22.37 5.58 1.83
C GLN A 281 -21.91 6.04 3.22
N LEU A 282 -20.66 5.82 3.59
CA LEU A 282 -20.08 6.28 4.86
C LEU A 282 -20.20 7.81 5.01
N LYS A 283 -19.95 8.56 3.93
CA LYS A 283 -20.11 10.01 3.91
C LYS A 283 -21.57 10.46 4.10
N GLU A 284 -22.54 9.78 3.48
CA GLU A 284 -23.96 10.11 3.65
C GLU A 284 -24.46 9.82 5.08
N MET A 285 -24.03 8.71 5.67
CA MET A 285 -24.39 8.34 7.04
C MET A 285 -23.89 9.36 8.06
N SER A 286 -22.74 9.98 7.83
CA SER A 286 -22.17 10.99 8.72
C SER A 286 -22.96 12.31 8.76
N LYS A 287 -23.89 12.54 7.84
CA LYS A 287 -24.75 13.74 7.83
C LYS A 287 -25.90 13.67 8.85
N THR A 288 -26.18 12.48 9.39
CA THR A 288 -27.18 12.27 10.42
C THR A 288 -26.46 12.15 11.78
N GLU A 289 -26.56 13.18 12.63
CA GLU A 289 -25.81 13.32 13.90
C GLU A 289 -25.98 12.16 14.90
N GLU A 290 -27.08 11.41 14.83
CA GLU A 290 -27.37 10.29 15.74
C GLU A 290 -26.57 9.00 15.42
N ASN A 291 -26.12 8.80 14.18
CA ASN A 291 -25.56 7.50 13.75
C ASN A 291 -24.05 7.34 13.99
N THR A 292 -23.30 8.44 14.11
CA THR A 292 -21.82 8.35 14.14
C THR A 292 -21.25 7.70 15.40
N LEU A 293 -21.83 7.94 16.55
CA LEU A 293 -21.33 7.40 17.83
C LEU A 293 -21.81 5.96 18.08
N GLU A 294 -23.07 5.66 17.71
CA GLU A 294 -23.61 4.28 17.83
C GLU A 294 -22.91 3.33 16.86
N GLU A 295 -22.65 3.78 15.63
CA GLU A 295 -21.98 3.02 14.59
C GLU A 295 -20.50 2.75 14.92
N TYR A 296 -19.80 3.76 15.46
CA TYR A 296 -18.46 3.57 16.00
C TYR A 296 -18.42 2.56 17.14
N ASN A 297 -19.33 2.66 18.11
CA ASN A 297 -19.42 1.70 19.22
C ASN A 297 -19.71 0.28 18.72
N ARG A 298 -20.52 0.14 17.67
CA ARG A 298 -20.78 -1.12 17.00
C ARG A 298 -19.52 -1.67 16.32
N VAL A 299 -18.75 -0.82 15.60
CA VAL A 299 -17.48 -1.20 14.97
C VAL A 299 -16.44 -1.62 16.01
N VAL A 300 -16.31 -0.88 17.11
CA VAL A 300 -15.39 -1.20 18.21
C VAL A 300 -15.79 -2.51 18.90
N GLN A 301 -17.09 -2.80 19.05
CA GLN A 301 -17.57 -4.05 19.64
C GLN A 301 -17.40 -5.27 18.71
N LEU A 302 -17.50 -5.07 17.39
CA LEU A 302 -17.27 -6.13 16.40
C LEU A 302 -15.79 -6.50 16.28
N ILE A 303 -14.92 -5.57 16.63
CA ILE A 303 -13.49 -5.78 16.59
C ILE A 303 -13.04 -6.09 18.03
N ASN A 304 -12.87 -7.36 18.37
CA ASN A 304 -11.96 -7.74 19.45
C ASN A 304 -10.57 -7.27 19.03
N ILE A 305 -10.26 -5.98 19.27
CA ILE A 305 -8.99 -5.34 18.87
C ILE A 305 -7.91 -5.95 19.78
N PRO A 306 -6.97 -6.75 19.21
CA PRO A 306 -5.80 -7.15 19.97
C PRO A 306 -4.89 -5.94 20.10
N GLU A 307 -4.56 -5.59 21.35
CA GLU A 307 -3.48 -4.71 21.78
C GLU A 307 -3.30 -3.37 21.04
N MET A 308 -3.66 -2.28 21.73
CA MET A 308 -3.25 -0.92 21.36
C MET A 308 -1.73 -0.78 21.57
N ILE A 309 -1.00 -0.43 20.51
CA ILE A 309 0.44 -0.21 20.58
C ILE A 309 0.68 1.28 20.86
N PRO A 310 1.34 1.65 21.99
CA PRO A 310 1.65 3.04 22.29
C PRO A 310 2.50 3.67 21.17
N PHE A 311 2.22 4.94 20.85
CA PHE A 311 3.05 5.69 19.93
C PHE A 311 4.40 6.01 20.63
N VAL A 312 5.50 5.50 20.05
CA VAL A 312 6.86 5.88 20.45
C VAL A 312 7.38 6.84 19.39
N SER A 313 7.58 8.12 19.75
CA SER A 313 8.14 9.09 18.81
C SER A 313 9.57 8.68 18.42
N THR A 314 9.88 8.69 17.13
CA THR A 314 11.21 8.34 16.61
C THR A 314 12.28 9.35 16.99
N GLU A 315 11.96 10.50 17.55
CA GLU A 315 12.91 11.51 18.05
C GLU A 315 13.74 11.04 19.26
N ALA A 316 13.35 9.95 19.93
CA ALA A 316 14.08 9.41 21.08
C ALA A 316 15.35 8.60 20.72
N PHE A 317 15.61 8.32 19.44
CA PHE A 317 16.74 7.48 19.02
C PHE A 317 17.95 8.23 18.44
N GLU A 318 17.93 9.55 18.32
CA GLU A 318 19.09 10.33 17.84
C GLU A 318 20.12 10.69 18.90
N GLY A 319 19.99 10.24 20.15
CA GLY A 319 20.77 10.70 21.31
C GLY A 319 21.73 9.74 21.97
N HIS A 320 22.12 8.62 21.37
CA HIS A 320 23.19 7.78 21.93
C HIS A 320 24.41 7.72 21.01
N GLU A 321 25.30 8.70 21.16
CA GLU A 321 26.73 8.54 20.78
C GLU A 321 27.30 7.33 21.49
N VAL A 322 27.77 6.36 20.73
CA VAL A 322 28.59 5.26 21.23
C VAL A 322 29.93 5.84 21.63
N VAL A 323 30.14 6.05 22.90
CA VAL A 323 31.46 6.34 23.44
C VAL A 323 32.30 5.06 23.33
N ASP A 324 33.24 5.09 22.42
CA ASP A 324 34.23 4.03 22.20
C ASP A 324 35.21 4.03 23.39
N SER A 325 35.08 3.06 24.29
CA SER A 325 36.04 2.82 25.37
C SER A 325 37.04 1.78 24.92
N SER A 326 38.04 2.21 24.15
CA SER A 326 39.26 1.46 23.95
C SER A 326 40.42 2.26 24.52
N SER A 327 40.76 1.99 25.79
CA SER A 327 42.11 2.17 26.32
C SER A 327 42.20 1.59 27.76
N SER A 328 42.68 0.39 27.88
CA SER A 328 43.69 -0.08 28.85
C SER A 328 43.97 -1.55 28.62
#